data_b925f7d9e12718516fad629adcb31995
#
_entry.id   b925f7d9e12718516fad629adcb31995
#
_cell.length_a   1.000
_cell.length_b   1.000
_cell.length_c   1.000
_cell.angle_alpha   90.00
_cell.angle_beta   90.00
_cell.angle_gamma   90.00
#
_symmetry.space_group_name_H-M   'P 1'
#
loop_
_entity.id
_entity.type
_entity.pdbx_description
1 polymer ?
#
loop_
_entity_poly.entity_id
_entity_poly.type
_entity_poly.pdbx_seq_one_letter_code
_entity_poly.pdbx_strand_id
1 'polypeptide(L)'
;MFAALQAKAQARTGHSYRTIVLQEAGLDGFWIHRALEKEGIESHVVDPASITTSRRKKRAKTDRIDGEALVRTLLAYKRGEPRVCSMVRPPSPEEEDRRRLVRERKALITERVRHSNRIKGLLFAQGISKYEPLRRDRRARLAALRTGDGRELPAHLKAQISRELDRLELLLEQLKAVEAERDALLAQEQVHANAPAGMLLKLKGIGPEFAGFLIHEAHCGG
;
A
#
# COMPACT_ATOMS: atom_id res chain seq x y z
N MET A 1 -2.96 13.81 -26.77
CA MET A 1 -3.39 14.90 -25.87
C MET A 1 -2.34 16.00 -25.77
N PHE A 2 -1.10 15.74 -25.40
CA PHE A 2 -0.05 16.77 -25.23
C PHE A 2 0.30 17.50 -26.54
N ALA A 3 0.42 16.80 -27.68
CA ALA A 3 0.64 17.43 -28.97
C ALA A 3 -0.44 18.46 -29.35
N ALA A 4 -1.71 18.18 -29.05
CA ALA A 4 -2.81 19.12 -29.29
C ALA A 4 -2.72 20.35 -28.37
N LEU A 5 -2.27 20.19 -27.12
CA LEU A 5 -2.03 21.31 -26.19
C LEU A 5 -0.87 22.19 -26.68
N GLN A 6 0.22 21.58 -27.14
CA GLN A 6 1.36 22.31 -27.71
C GLN A 6 0.97 23.07 -28.97
N ALA A 7 0.24 22.45 -29.90
CA ALA A 7 -0.27 23.10 -31.09
C ALA A 7 -1.18 24.29 -30.76
N LYS A 8 -2.07 24.15 -29.78
CA LYS A 8 -2.94 25.23 -29.30
C LYS A 8 -2.16 26.37 -28.65
N ALA A 9 -1.13 26.06 -27.89
CA ALA A 9 -0.27 27.06 -27.27
C ALA A 9 0.52 27.85 -28.35
N GLN A 10 1.08 27.12 -29.31
CA GLN A 10 1.81 27.73 -30.44
C GLN A 10 0.90 28.62 -31.28
N ALA A 11 -0.31 28.18 -31.58
CA ALA A 11 -1.29 29.00 -32.34
C ALA A 11 -1.67 30.29 -31.62
N ARG A 12 -1.70 30.29 -30.29
CA ARG A 12 -2.07 31.49 -29.47
C ARG A 12 -0.92 32.45 -29.25
N THR A 13 0.31 31.95 -29.14
CA THR A 13 1.46 32.75 -28.66
C THR A 13 2.58 32.91 -29.70
N GLY A 14 2.52 32.15 -30.80
CA GLY A 14 3.60 32.07 -31.77
C GLY A 14 4.85 31.32 -31.34
N HIS A 15 4.86 30.81 -30.10
CA HIS A 15 6.03 30.14 -29.51
C HIS A 15 5.74 28.68 -29.24
N SER A 16 6.81 27.84 -29.39
CA SER A 16 6.80 26.47 -28.95
C SER A 16 7.25 26.39 -27.50
N TYR A 17 6.51 25.64 -26.68
CA TYR A 17 6.80 25.49 -25.26
C TYR A 17 7.16 24.05 -24.93
N ARG A 18 8.14 23.87 -24.03
CA ARG A 18 8.44 22.57 -23.44
C ARG A 18 7.31 22.18 -22.48
N THR A 19 6.75 20.98 -22.66
CA THR A 19 5.75 20.44 -21.74
C THR A 19 6.45 19.81 -20.53
N ILE A 20 6.03 20.19 -19.33
CA ILE A 20 6.46 19.59 -18.07
C ILE A 20 5.20 19.11 -17.36
N VAL A 21 5.21 17.89 -16.87
CA VAL A 21 4.08 17.27 -16.17
C VAL A 21 4.45 17.04 -14.70
N LEU A 22 3.53 17.40 -13.81
CA LEU A 22 3.61 17.06 -12.39
C LEU A 22 2.41 16.20 -12.03
N GLN A 23 2.64 15.06 -11.42
CA GLN A 23 1.60 14.20 -10.85
C GLN A 23 1.83 13.98 -9.36
N GLU A 24 0.77 13.77 -8.60
CA GLU A 24 0.88 13.33 -7.21
C GLU A 24 1.20 11.83 -7.15
N ALA A 25 2.05 11.44 -6.20
CA ALA A 25 2.22 10.03 -5.86
C ALA A 25 0.91 9.49 -5.27
N GLY A 26 0.31 8.50 -5.90
CA GLY A 26 -1.01 8.01 -5.52
C GLY A 26 -1.34 6.63 -6.09
N LEU A 27 -2.64 6.35 -6.18
CA LEU A 27 -3.18 5.06 -6.63
C LEU A 27 -2.81 4.70 -8.07
N ASP A 28 -2.58 5.70 -8.92
CA ASP A 28 -2.22 5.50 -10.33
C ASP A 28 -0.80 4.93 -10.52
N GLY A 29 -0.01 4.85 -9.45
CA GLY A 29 1.37 4.38 -9.51
C GLY A 29 2.27 5.27 -10.36
N PHE A 30 3.32 4.67 -10.95
CA PHE A 30 4.34 5.41 -11.70
C PHE A 30 4.31 5.16 -13.21
N TRP A 31 3.31 4.44 -13.72
CA TRP A 31 3.23 4.11 -15.15
C TRP A 31 3.07 5.34 -16.04
N ILE A 32 2.32 6.35 -15.58
CA ILE A 32 2.12 7.62 -16.31
C ILE A 32 3.46 8.34 -16.45
N HIS A 33 4.22 8.44 -15.36
CA HIS A 33 5.56 9.04 -15.36
C HIS A 33 6.47 8.34 -16.38
N ARG A 34 6.55 7.02 -16.32
CA ARG A 34 7.37 6.22 -17.26
C ARG A 34 6.92 6.38 -18.72
N ALA A 35 5.61 6.44 -18.96
CA ALA A 35 5.07 6.67 -20.30
C ALA A 35 5.46 8.06 -20.84
N LEU A 36 5.38 9.09 -20.01
CA LEU A 36 5.77 10.46 -20.38
C LEU A 36 7.26 10.57 -20.67
N GLU A 37 8.11 9.98 -19.84
CA GLU A 37 9.56 9.95 -20.07
C GLU A 37 9.91 9.25 -21.39
N LYS A 38 9.23 8.13 -21.70
CA LYS A 38 9.41 7.42 -22.97
C LYS A 38 9.06 8.29 -24.19
N GLU A 39 8.09 9.19 -24.05
CA GLU A 39 7.70 10.19 -25.06
C GLU A 39 8.60 11.45 -25.05
N GLY A 40 9.65 11.48 -24.23
CA GLY A 40 10.55 12.62 -24.08
C GLY A 40 9.93 13.82 -23.34
N ILE A 41 8.83 13.62 -22.63
CA ILE A 41 8.16 14.64 -21.84
C ILE A 41 8.73 14.63 -20.42
N GLU A 42 9.20 15.80 -19.96
CA GLU A 42 9.67 15.94 -18.59
C GLU A 42 8.52 15.70 -17.60
N SER A 43 8.70 14.71 -16.72
CA SER A 43 7.69 14.33 -15.74
C SER A 43 8.27 14.30 -14.32
N HIS A 44 7.53 14.85 -13.38
CA HIS A 44 7.87 14.83 -11.97
C HIS A 44 6.74 14.18 -11.17
N VAL A 45 7.10 13.49 -10.10
CA VAL A 45 6.16 12.92 -9.14
C VAL A 45 6.40 13.59 -7.79
N VAL A 46 5.36 14.13 -7.18
CA VAL A 46 5.44 14.84 -5.90
C VAL A 46 4.72 14.06 -4.80
N ASP A 47 5.26 14.08 -3.59
CA ASP A 47 4.57 13.61 -2.40
C ASP A 47 3.44 14.60 -2.04
N PRO A 48 2.16 14.20 -2.13
CA PRO A 48 1.04 15.08 -1.81
C PRO A 48 1.07 15.57 -0.35
N ALA A 49 1.66 14.80 0.58
CA ALA A 49 1.79 15.19 1.97
C ALA A 49 2.77 16.35 2.17
N SER A 50 3.72 16.53 1.24
CA SER A 50 4.73 17.59 1.28
C SER A 50 4.23 18.94 0.76
N ILE A 51 3.11 18.95 0.04
CA ILE A 51 2.55 20.18 -0.55
C ILE A 51 1.82 20.97 0.54
N THR A 52 2.23 22.23 0.71
CA THR A 52 1.58 23.13 1.67
C THR A 52 0.15 23.43 1.25
N THR A 53 -0.83 22.83 1.87
CA THR A 53 -2.25 23.14 1.65
C THR A 53 -2.76 24.19 2.62
N SER A 54 -3.41 25.24 2.11
CA SER A 54 -4.04 26.26 2.95
C SER A 54 -5.16 25.64 3.80
N ARG A 55 -5.04 25.72 5.13
CA ARG A 55 -6.06 25.21 6.08
C ARG A 55 -7.46 25.80 5.86
N ARG A 56 -7.56 27.00 5.29
CA ARG A 56 -8.83 27.68 5.02
C ARG A 56 -9.63 27.09 3.85
N LYS A 57 -8.97 26.36 2.92
CA LYS A 57 -9.59 25.81 1.71
C LYS A 57 -10.05 24.33 1.86
N LYS A 58 -9.92 23.73 3.03
CA LYS A 58 -10.30 22.31 3.27
C LYS A 58 -11.77 21.97 2.97
N ARG A 59 -12.67 22.96 2.92
CA ARG A 59 -14.12 22.76 2.70
C ARG A 59 -14.58 22.86 1.25
N ALA A 60 -13.74 23.33 0.33
CA ALA A 60 -14.08 23.47 -1.09
C ALA A 60 -12.99 22.81 -1.95
N LYS A 61 -12.86 21.48 -1.83
CA LYS A 61 -11.94 20.70 -2.64
C LYS A 61 -12.52 20.53 -4.02
N THR A 62 -11.93 21.17 -5.04
CA THR A 62 -12.27 20.97 -6.45
C THR A 62 -10.99 20.66 -7.21
N ASP A 63 -11.07 19.80 -8.23
CA ASP A 63 -9.94 19.40 -9.08
C ASP A 63 -9.17 20.61 -9.63
N ARG A 64 -9.88 21.73 -9.87
CA ARG A 64 -9.27 22.98 -10.32
C ARG A 64 -8.33 23.59 -9.26
N ILE A 65 -8.74 23.61 -8.00
CA ILE A 65 -7.95 24.18 -6.90
C ILE A 65 -6.71 23.32 -6.64
N ASP A 66 -6.86 22.00 -6.72
CA ASP A 66 -5.76 21.05 -6.56
C ASP A 66 -4.77 21.19 -7.74
N GLY A 67 -5.27 21.32 -8.98
CA GLY A 67 -4.43 21.58 -10.16
C GLY A 67 -3.66 22.91 -10.09
N GLU A 68 -4.30 24.00 -9.63
CA GLU A 68 -3.60 25.28 -9.44
C GLU A 68 -2.51 25.22 -8.37
N ALA A 69 -2.72 24.44 -7.29
CA ALA A 69 -1.73 24.23 -6.27
C ALA A 69 -0.53 23.45 -6.81
N LEU A 70 -0.76 22.40 -7.58
CA LEU A 70 0.29 21.61 -8.23
C LEU A 70 1.12 22.46 -9.20
N VAL A 71 0.47 23.29 -10.03
CA VAL A 71 1.20 24.19 -10.97
C VAL A 71 2.07 25.17 -10.20
N ARG A 72 1.58 25.79 -9.13
CA ARG A 72 2.38 26.71 -8.29
C ARG A 72 3.58 25.99 -7.65
N THR A 73 3.35 24.79 -7.13
CA THR A 73 4.39 23.95 -6.54
C THR A 73 5.48 23.62 -7.57
N LEU A 74 5.08 23.19 -8.77
CA LEU A 74 6.01 22.92 -9.86
C LEU A 74 6.83 24.15 -10.25
N LEU A 75 6.19 25.29 -10.40
CA LEU A 75 6.88 26.55 -10.77
C LEU A 75 7.89 26.98 -9.69
N ALA A 76 7.52 26.86 -8.42
CA ALA A 76 8.42 27.18 -7.31
C ALA A 76 9.61 26.18 -7.24
N TYR A 77 9.35 24.89 -7.42
CA TYR A 77 10.39 23.86 -7.52
C TYR A 77 11.37 24.14 -8.67
N LYS A 78 10.86 24.46 -9.86
CA LYS A 78 11.68 24.77 -11.05
C LYS A 78 12.51 26.06 -10.89
N ARG A 79 12.07 26.98 -10.03
CA ARG A 79 12.87 28.17 -9.66
C ARG A 79 13.93 27.89 -8.60
N GLY A 80 13.99 26.66 -8.06
CA GLY A 80 14.95 26.29 -7.02
C GLY A 80 14.57 26.82 -5.62
N GLU A 81 13.30 27.16 -5.39
CA GLU A 81 12.86 27.59 -4.05
C GLU A 81 13.02 26.44 -3.03
N PRO A 82 13.67 26.68 -1.88
CA PRO A 82 13.92 25.62 -0.91
C PRO A 82 12.63 25.19 -0.19
N ARG A 83 12.54 23.92 0.13
CA ARG A 83 11.47 23.33 0.97
C ARG A 83 10.03 23.52 0.43
N VAL A 84 9.89 23.62 -0.88
CA VAL A 84 8.56 23.77 -1.52
C VAL A 84 7.75 22.48 -1.45
N CYS A 85 8.39 21.37 -1.77
CA CYS A 85 7.78 20.04 -1.79
C CYS A 85 8.89 18.97 -1.80
N SER A 86 8.50 17.73 -1.52
CA SER A 86 9.35 16.54 -1.70
C SER A 86 9.00 15.88 -3.03
N MET A 87 9.96 15.85 -3.96
CA MET A 87 9.80 15.06 -5.18
C MET A 87 10.10 13.60 -4.86
N VAL A 88 9.20 12.73 -5.31
CA VAL A 88 9.37 11.28 -5.17
C VAL A 88 10.25 10.78 -6.30
N ARG A 89 11.29 10.03 -5.98
CA ARG A 89 12.02 9.26 -6.97
C ARG A 89 11.16 8.07 -7.38
N PRO A 90 10.66 7.99 -8.64
CA PRO A 90 9.90 6.85 -9.08
C PRO A 90 10.74 5.57 -8.99
N PRO A 91 10.23 4.52 -8.37
CA PRO A 91 10.94 3.24 -8.31
C PRO A 91 11.02 2.60 -9.69
N SER A 92 12.00 1.73 -9.90
CA SER A 92 12.00 0.88 -11.09
C SER A 92 10.78 -0.07 -11.08
N PRO A 93 10.38 -0.64 -12.24
CA PRO A 93 9.30 -1.63 -12.28
C PRO A 93 9.56 -2.81 -11.33
N GLU A 94 10.81 -3.26 -11.24
CA GLU A 94 11.22 -4.36 -10.36
C GLU A 94 11.15 -3.99 -8.88
N GLU A 95 11.54 -2.76 -8.53
CA GLU A 95 11.40 -2.23 -7.17
C GLU A 95 9.92 -2.08 -6.79
N GLU A 96 9.08 -1.61 -7.73
CA GLU A 96 7.65 -1.48 -7.54
C GLU A 96 6.98 -2.84 -7.33
N ASP A 97 7.40 -3.86 -8.07
CA ASP A 97 6.89 -5.23 -7.96
C ASP A 97 7.27 -5.87 -6.61
N ARG A 98 8.51 -5.73 -6.16
CA ARG A 98 8.94 -6.22 -4.84
C ARG A 98 8.14 -5.64 -3.68
N ARG A 99 7.68 -4.40 -3.78
CA ARG A 99 6.80 -3.77 -2.77
C ARG A 99 5.45 -4.44 -2.65
N ARG A 100 4.99 -5.13 -3.71
CA ARG A 100 3.69 -5.82 -3.70
C ARG A 100 3.63 -6.87 -2.62
N LEU A 101 4.69 -7.65 -2.41
CA LEU A 101 4.72 -8.68 -1.36
C LEU A 101 4.51 -8.11 0.04
N VAL A 102 5.15 -6.98 0.36
CA VAL A 102 4.99 -6.31 1.66
C VAL A 102 3.56 -5.78 1.83
N ARG A 103 3.01 -5.18 0.79
CA ARG A 103 1.65 -4.60 0.78
C ARG A 103 0.58 -5.69 0.84
N GLU A 104 0.74 -6.75 0.07
CA GLU A 104 -0.14 -7.91 0.07
C GLU A 104 -0.16 -8.59 1.44
N ARG A 105 1.01 -8.84 2.04
CA ARG A 105 1.09 -9.37 3.39
C ARG A 105 0.33 -8.52 4.40
N LYS A 106 0.49 -7.19 4.33
CA LYS A 106 -0.24 -6.25 5.21
C LYS A 106 -1.76 -6.36 5.03
N ALA A 107 -2.23 -6.46 3.78
CA ALA A 107 -3.65 -6.65 3.47
C ALA A 107 -4.17 -7.98 4.05
N LEU A 108 -3.47 -9.09 3.79
CA LEU A 108 -3.83 -10.43 4.31
C LEU A 108 -3.89 -10.47 5.84
N ILE A 109 -2.95 -9.80 6.54
CA ILE A 109 -2.98 -9.69 8.01
C ILE A 109 -4.23 -8.92 8.47
N THR A 110 -4.56 -7.82 7.81
CA THR A 110 -5.75 -7.02 8.14
C THR A 110 -7.03 -7.85 7.97
N GLU A 111 -7.13 -8.60 6.88
CA GLU A 111 -8.26 -9.48 6.61
C GLU A 111 -8.33 -10.64 7.63
N ARG A 112 -7.21 -11.26 7.98
CA ARG A 112 -7.13 -12.28 9.02
C ARG A 112 -7.68 -11.77 10.36
N VAL A 113 -7.27 -10.57 10.78
CA VAL A 113 -7.77 -9.95 12.02
C VAL A 113 -9.27 -9.69 11.91
N ARG A 114 -9.73 -9.19 10.78
CA ARG A 114 -11.15 -8.90 10.52
C ARG A 114 -12.03 -10.17 10.63
N HIS A 115 -11.61 -11.28 9.99
CA HIS A 115 -12.34 -12.55 10.07
C HIS A 115 -12.30 -13.16 11.47
N SER A 116 -11.13 -13.11 12.13
CA SER A 116 -10.99 -13.58 13.51
C SER A 116 -11.92 -12.82 14.47
N ASN A 117 -11.96 -11.49 14.36
CA ASN A 117 -12.82 -10.65 15.20
C ASN A 117 -14.31 -10.88 14.89
N ARG A 118 -14.68 -11.12 13.62
CA ARG A 118 -16.06 -11.44 13.23
C ARG A 118 -16.51 -12.74 13.87
N ILE A 119 -15.70 -13.80 13.82
CA ILE A 119 -16.01 -15.09 14.47
C ILE A 119 -16.18 -14.89 15.98
N LYS A 120 -15.23 -14.19 16.63
CA LYS A 120 -15.31 -13.91 18.07
C LYS A 120 -16.56 -13.12 18.42
N GLY A 121 -16.95 -12.10 17.64
CA GLY A 121 -18.15 -11.30 17.84
C GLY A 121 -19.43 -12.11 17.71
N LEU A 122 -19.52 -12.98 16.69
CA LEU A 122 -20.67 -13.89 16.49
C LEU A 122 -20.84 -14.85 17.67
N LEU A 123 -19.75 -15.39 18.19
CA LEU A 123 -19.78 -16.30 19.35
C LEU A 123 -20.03 -15.55 20.66
N PHE A 124 -19.50 -14.34 20.81
CA PHE A 124 -19.74 -13.50 21.98
C PHE A 124 -21.23 -13.18 22.17
N ALA A 125 -21.96 -12.95 21.08
CA ALA A 125 -23.40 -12.76 21.10
C ALA A 125 -24.20 -14.01 21.58
N GLN A 126 -23.52 -15.17 21.66
CA GLN A 126 -24.08 -16.41 22.22
C GLN A 126 -23.53 -16.75 23.61
N GLY A 127 -22.88 -15.78 24.28
CA GLY A 127 -22.29 -15.99 25.60
C GLY A 127 -20.95 -16.74 25.59
N ILE A 128 -20.29 -16.86 24.43
CA ILE A 128 -19.03 -17.60 24.28
C ILE A 128 -17.89 -16.61 24.09
N SER A 129 -17.04 -16.42 25.11
CA SER A 129 -15.92 -15.49 25.11
C SER A 129 -14.56 -16.14 24.85
N LYS A 130 -14.43 -17.46 25.05
CA LYS A 130 -13.13 -18.17 25.04
C LYS A 130 -12.94 -19.02 23.77
N TYR A 131 -13.08 -18.41 22.61
CA TYR A 131 -12.81 -19.10 21.35
C TYR A 131 -11.69 -18.41 20.57
N GLU A 132 -10.69 -19.21 20.14
CA GLU A 132 -9.55 -18.75 19.36
C GLU A 132 -9.58 -19.30 17.94
N PRO A 133 -9.96 -18.48 16.93
CA PRO A 133 -10.08 -18.92 15.54
C PRO A 133 -8.77 -19.37 14.89
N LEU A 134 -7.63 -18.94 15.44
CA LEU A 134 -6.31 -19.27 14.88
C LEU A 134 -5.73 -20.61 15.39
N ARG A 135 -6.37 -21.26 16.37
CA ARG A 135 -5.90 -22.56 16.86
C ARG A 135 -6.05 -23.64 15.78
N ARG A 136 -5.18 -24.65 15.83
CA ARG A 136 -5.23 -25.81 14.92
C ARG A 136 -6.52 -26.62 15.07
N ASP A 137 -7.02 -26.76 16.31
CA ASP A 137 -8.20 -27.53 16.68
C ASP A 137 -9.52 -26.72 16.57
N ARG A 138 -9.49 -25.55 15.93
CA ARG A 138 -10.64 -24.61 15.83
C ARG A 138 -11.94 -25.24 15.36
N ARG A 139 -11.90 -26.15 14.37
CA ARG A 139 -13.10 -26.79 13.84
C ARG A 139 -13.70 -27.81 14.82
N ALA A 140 -12.86 -28.64 15.45
CA ALA A 140 -13.31 -29.59 16.48
C ALA A 140 -13.92 -28.82 17.67
N ARG A 141 -13.28 -27.72 18.08
CA ARG A 141 -13.81 -26.85 19.13
C ARG A 141 -15.15 -26.24 18.75
N LEU A 142 -15.29 -25.72 17.51
CA LEU A 142 -16.57 -25.18 17.04
C LEU A 142 -17.68 -26.24 17.09
N ALA A 143 -17.39 -27.48 16.73
CA ALA A 143 -18.37 -28.57 16.77
C ALA A 143 -18.85 -28.87 18.19
N ALA A 144 -18.00 -28.72 19.19
CA ALA A 144 -18.29 -29.01 20.60
C ALA A 144 -18.86 -27.82 21.39
N LEU A 145 -18.89 -26.60 20.79
CA LEU A 145 -19.38 -25.41 21.49
C LEU A 145 -20.86 -25.48 21.81
N ARG A 146 -21.19 -24.97 23.01
CA ARG A 146 -22.55 -24.67 23.44
C ARG A 146 -22.66 -23.17 23.77
N THR A 147 -23.86 -22.67 23.64
CA THR A 147 -24.22 -21.29 24.02
C THR A 147 -24.06 -21.08 25.53
N GLY A 148 -23.99 -19.85 25.97
CA GLY A 148 -23.88 -19.52 27.41
C GLY A 148 -25.02 -20.01 28.26
N ASP A 149 -26.19 -20.27 27.65
CA ASP A 149 -27.38 -20.89 28.29
C ASP A 149 -27.45 -22.43 28.10
N GLY A 150 -26.35 -23.06 27.59
CA GLY A 150 -26.21 -24.52 27.51
C GLY A 150 -26.77 -25.19 26.25
N ARG A 151 -27.42 -24.45 25.37
CA ARG A 151 -27.96 -24.98 24.10
C ARG A 151 -26.86 -25.28 23.08
N GLU A 152 -27.19 -26.03 22.07
CA GLU A 152 -26.32 -26.17 20.89
C GLU A 152 -26.29 -24.85 20.10
N LEU A 153 -25.17 -24.61 19.41
CA LEU A 153 -25.09 -23.46 18.50
C LEU A 153 -26.18 -23.55 17.42
N PRO A 154 -26.90 -22.45 17.16
CA PRO A 154 -27.90 -22.42 16.08
C PRO A 154 -27.27 -22.83 14.74
N ALA A 155 -27.97 -23.67 13.97
CA ALA A 155 -27.41 -24.27 12.74
C ALA A 155 -26.91 -23.24 11.72
N HIS A 156 -27.68 -22.16 11.50
CA HIS A 156 -27.27 -21.10 10.57
C HIS A 156 -26.05 -20.31 11.07
N LEU A 157 -25.95 -20.07 12.37
CA LEU A 157 -24.78 -19.44 12.97
C LEU A 157 -23.53 -20.32 12.83
N LYS A 158 -23.66 -21.61 13.14
CA LYS A 158 -22.58 -22.60 12.98
C LYS A 158 -22.10 -22.68 11.54
N ALA A 159 -23.03 -22.68 10.57
CA ALA A 159 -22.71 -22.65 9.15
C ALA A 159 -22.03 -21.32 8.72
N GLN A 160 -22.48 -20.18 9.26
CA GLN A 160 -21.84 -18.88 9.02
C GLN A 160 -20.40 -18.86 9.54
N ILE A 161 -20.19 -19.32 10.77
CA ILE A 161 -18.84 -19.37 11.36
C ILE A 161 -17.94 -20.35 10.58
N SER A 162 -18.48 -21.49 10.12
CA SER A 162 -17.72 -22.42 9.28
C SER A 162 -17.21 -21.75 8.00
N ARG A 163 -18.06 -20.97 7.31
CA ARG A 163 -17.64 -20.20 6.12
C ARG A 163 -16.62 -19.11 6.44
N GLU A 164 -16.69 -18.49 7.61
CA GLU A 164 -15.65 -17.55 8.06
C GLU A 164 -14.33 -18.26 8.36
N LEU A 165 -14.36 -19.49 8.90
CA LEU A 165 -13.18 -20.32 9.09
C LEU A 165 -12.57 -20.78 7.76
N ASP A 166 -13.40 -21.10 6.75
CA ASP A 166 -12.89 -21.43 5.40
C ASP A 166 -12.07 -20.28 4.81
N ARG A 167 -12.60 -19.04 4.92
CA ARG A 167 -11.88 -17.84 4.48
C ARG A 167 -10.61 -17.61 5.27
N LEU A 168 -10.67 -17.79 6.59
CA LEU A 168 -9.52 -17.63 7.47
C LEU A 168 -8.41 -18.64 7.16
N GLU A 169 -8.75 -19.87 6.85
CA GLU A 169 -7.80 -20.92 6.47
C GLU A 169 -7.11 -20.60 5.15
N LEU A 170 -7.87 -20.17 4.14
CA LEU A 170 -7.31 -19.71 2.86
C LEU A 170 -6.34 -18.52 3.07
N LEU A 171 -6.73 -17.53 3.91
CA LEU A 171 -5.87 -16.39 4.22
C LEU A 171 -4.57 -16.81 4.92
N LEU A 172 -4.61 -17.81 5.80
CA LEU A 172 -3.42 -18.33 6.47
C LEU A 172 -2.48 -19.05 5.49
N GLU A 173 -3.01 -19.75 4.52
CA GLU A 173 -2.23 -20.39 3.44
C GLU A 173 -1.58 -19.34 2.54
N GLN A 174 -2.34 -18.35 2.09
CA GLN A 174 -1.82 -17.26 1.27
C GLN A 174 -0.77 -16.44 2.01
N LEU A 175 -0.99 -16.13 3.28
CA LEU A 175 -0.02 -15.43 4.12
C LEU A 175 1.30 -16.19 4.21
N LYS A 176 1.24 -17.51 4.42
CA LYS A 176 2.43 -18.37 4.44
C LYS A 176 3.17 -18.38 3.10
N ALA A 177 2.44 -18.40 1.98
CA ALA A 177 3.03 -18.37 0.65
C ALA A 177 3.76 -17.05 0.40
N VAL A 178 3.10 -15.91 0.66
CA VAL A 178 3.71 -14.57 0.50
C VAL A 178 4.91 -14.36 1.41
N GLU A 179 4.85 -14.87 2.65
CA GLU A 179 5.99 -14.81 3.57
C GLU A 179 7.18 -15.66 3.07
N ALA A 180 6.93 -16.84 2.53
CA ALA A 180 7.97 -17.70 1.95
C ALA A 180 8.62 -17.06 0.72
N GLU A 181 7.83 -16.42 -0.16
CA GLU A 181 8.34 -15.72 -1.33
C GLU A 181 9.20 -14.50 -0.92
N ARG A 182 8.73 -13.69 0.03
CA ARG A 182 9.52 -12.59 0.61
C ARG A 182 10.85 -13.09 1.18
N ASP A 183 10.83 -14.16 1.97
CA ASP A 183 12.01 -14.69 2.63
C ASP A 183 13.02 -15.26 1.61
N ALA A 184 12.53 -15.86 0.52
CA ALA A 184 13.37 -16.31 -0.60
C ALA A 184 14.05 -15.13 -1.32
N LEU A 185 13.32 -14.03 -1.58
CA LEU A 185 13.92 -12.82 -2.18
C LEU A 185 14.97 -12.19 -1.27
N LEU A 186 14.70 -12.08 0.03
CA LEU A 186 15.68 -11.56 0.98
C LEU A 186 16.93 -12.45 1.06
N ALA A 187 16.77 -13.76 0.99
CA ALA A 187 17.90 -14.69 0.96
C ALA A 187 18.75 -14.53 -0.31
N GLN A 188 18.13 -14.30 -1.46
CA GLN A 188 18.85 -14.04 -2.71
C GLN A 188 19.63 -12.70 -2.66
N GLU A 189 19.06 -11.67 -2.07
CA GLU A 189 19.73 -10.39 -1.89
C GLU A 189 20.91 -10.45 -0.90
N GLN A 190 20.89 -11.37 0.07
CA GLN A 190 22.00 -11.58 1.03
C GLN A 190 23.27 -12.15 0.41
N VAL A 191 23.18 -12.79 -0.75
CA VAL A 191 24.35 -13.35 -1.46
C VAL A 191 25.36 -12.26 -1.86
N HIS A 192 24.91 -11.02 -1.97
CA HIS A 192 25.80 -9.89 -2.21
C HIS A 192 26.32 -9.32 -0.88
N ALA A 193 27.60 -9.44 -0.60
CA ALA A 193 28.25 -9.16 0.69
C ALA A 193 27.98 -7.75 1.29
N ASN A 194 27.52 -6.79 0.48
CA ASN A 194 27.19 -5.42 0.87
C ASN A 194 25.72 -5.06 0.63
N ALA A 195 24.83 -6.04 0.44
CA ALA A 195 23.41 -5.75 0.23
C ALA A 195 22.77 -5.19 1.51
N PRO A 196 21.99 -4.11 1.42
CA PRO A 196 21.29 -3.51 2.56
C PRO A 196 20.48 -4.53 3.38
N ALA A 197 19.89 -5.53 2.71
CA ALA A 197 19.15 -6.63 3.32
C ALA A 197 20.00 -7.42 4.32
N GLY A 198 21.21 -7.80 3.90
CA GLY A 198 22.14 -8.56 4.75
C GLY A 198 22.64 -7.76 5.95
N MET A 199 22.79 -6.46 5.82
CA MET A 199 23.18 -5.56 6.90
C MET A 199 22.04 -5.39 7.92
N LEU A 200 20.81 -5.18 7.45
CA LEU A 200 19.64 -4.99 8.33
C LEU A 200 19.32 -6.26 9.14
N LEU A 201 19.40 -7.43 8.52
CA LEU A 201 19.11 -8.70 9.20
C LEU A 201 20.13 -9.09 10.26
N LYS A 202 21.34 -8.49 10.26
CA LYS A 202 22.34 -8.64 11.32
C LYS A 202 22.02 -7.82 12.57
N LEU A 203 21.12 -6.83 12.46
CA LEU A 203 20.76 -5.99 13.59
C LEU A 203 19.79 -6.71 14.51
N LYS A 204 20.09 -6.72 15.80
CA LYS A 204 19.24 -7.36 16.82
C LYS A 204 17.86 -6.67 16.83
N GLY A 205 16.80 -7.47 16.65
CA GLY A 205 15.42 -6.98 16.63
C GLY A 205 14.86 -6.65 15.24
N ILE A 206 15.68 -6.71 14.19
CA ILE A 206 15.20 -6.57 12.81
C ILE A 206 15.05 -7.97 12.21
N GLY A 207 13.79 -8.42 12.11
CA GLY A 207 13.43 -9.64 11.41
C GLY A 207 13.18 -9.41 9.91
N PRO A 208 12.92 -10.49 9.13
CA PRO A 208 12.67 -10.40 7.68
C PRO A 208 11.55 -9.44 7.30
N GLU A 209 10.51 -9.32 8.12
CA GLU A 209 9.41 -8.40 7.92
C GLU A 209 9.87 -6.94 7.92
N PHE A 210 10.62 -6.56 8.97
CA PHE A 210 11.08 -5.18 9.15
C PHE A 210 12.19 -4.84 8.16
N ALA A 211 13.08 -5.78 7.85
CA ALA A 211 14.08 -5.63 6.82
C ALA A 211 13.45 -5.41 5.44
N GLY A 212 12.47 -6.24 5.05
CA GLY A 212 11.73 -6.08 3.80
C GLY A 212 11.00 -4.74 3.71
N PHE A 213 10.37 -4.29 4.80
CA PHE A 213 9.73 -2.98 4.86
C PHE A 213 10.74 -1.84 4.66
N LEU A 214 11.86 -1.84 5.39
CA LEU A 214 12.88 -0.80 5.30
C LEU A 214 13.51 -0.71 3.90
N ILE A 215 13.77 -1.86 3.27
CA ILE A 215 14.39 -1.90 1.95
C ILE A 215 13.44 -1.45 0.85
N HIS A 216 12.17 -1.88 0.92
CA HIS A 216 11.26 -1.71 -0.21
C HIS A 216 10.31 -0.52 -0.06
N GLU A 217 10.00 -0.07 1.16
CA GLU A 217 9.07 1.05 1.40
C GLU A 217 9.78 2.34 1.87
N ALA A 218 10.86 2.26 2.64
CA ALA A 218 11.49 3.44 3.24
C ALA A 218 12.38 4.25 2.28
N HIS A 219 12.80 3.69 1.12
CA HIS A 219 13.68 4.36 0.15
C HIS A 219 13.00 5.44 -0.70
N CYS A 220 11.73 5.75 -0.47
CA CYS A 220 10.98 6.77 -1.22
C CYS A 220 10.90 8.14 -0.54
N GLY A 221 11.53 8.32 0.61
CA GLY A 221 11.53 9.56 1.37
C GLY A 221 12.94 10.16 1.51
N GLY A 222 13.54 10.53 0.40
CA GLY A 222 14.81 11.24 0.37
C GLY A 222 14.69 12.49 -0.47
#